data_7928d68088e74b49e5157e2120d7e839
#
_entry.id   7928d68088e74b49e5157e2120d7e839
#
_cell.length_a   1.000
_cell.length_b   1.000
_cell.length_c   1.000
_cell.angle_alpha   90.00
_cell.angle_beta   90.00
_cell.angle_gamma   90.00
#
_symmetry.space_group_name_H-M   'P 1'
#
loop_
_entity.id
_entity.type
_entity.pdbx_description
1 polymer ?
#
loop_
_entity_poly.entity_id
_entity_poly.type
_entity_poly.pdbx_seq_one_letter_code
_entity_poly.pdbx_strand_id
1 'polypeptide(L)'
;MKAFRYSSVESGMELIDAPIPEPGPEHVQIQVKAAGMCHSDCHLLKGHYDAWIKIPLICGHEVAGIVTKVGSSVKDYHPSDRVACLIICQPVEEHNWNFAVGLGFDGGYAEYVSAPINRLIKIPDNVSFAQAAVAMDALATSYFAVMSKAGANPGVTMGVIGLGGLGMAGLQFAIIAGAKVYGFDLQKHKLEEGLKLGAAGCFGSLEELKDVTLDVIVDFAGVGVTTASAVTAVKPGGTVVVVGLGNETMTLPTQNVVLKSVTVAGTLGSDLSATKGVLRLLEEKRIDPILKEIPFLNIPKGLEEIEKEEVVGRLWADPSK
;
A
#
# COMPACT_ATOMS: atom_id res chain seq x y z
N MET A 1 -22.57 -8.25 13.30
CA MET A 1 -21.98 -7.71 12.07
C MET A 1 -21.32 -8.81 11.27
N LYS A 2 -21.33 -8.70 9.94
CA LYS A 2 -20.54 -9.58 9.08
C LYS A 2 -19.08 -9.16 9.10
N ALA A 3 -18.18 -10.16 9.13
CA ALA A 3 -16.74 -9.92 9.11
C ALA A 3 -16.00 -11.11 8.51
N PHE A 4 -14.85 -10.85 7.89
CA PHE A 4 -13.92 -11.87 7.44
C PHE A 4 -12.76 -12.02 8.44
N ARG A 5 -12.65 -13.20 9.03
CA ARG A 5 -11.66 -13.54 10.06
C ARG A 5 -10.65 -14.57 9.56
N TYR A 6 -9.40 -14.32 9.86
CA TYR A 6 -8.31 -15.28 9.73
C TYR A 6 -7.98 -15.91 11.08
N SER A 7 -7.88 -17.25 11.12
CA SER A 7 -7.56 -18.01 12.34
C SER A 7 -6.35 -18.92 12.16
N SER A 8 -6.13 -19.43 10.97
CA SER A 8 -4.97 -20.24 10.57
C SER A 8 -4.89 -20.36 9.05
N VAL A 9 -3.75 -20.82 8.55
CA VAL A 9 -3.59 -21.12 7.11
C VAL A 9 -4.60 -22.16 6.63
N GLU A 10 -4.91 -23.17 7.46
CA GLU A 10 -5.83 -24.27 7.09
C GLU A 10 -7.27 -23.76 6.94
N SER A 11 -7.72 -22.88 7.85
CA SER A 11 -9.08 -22.29 7.78
C SER A 11 -9.20 -21.20 6.72
N GLY A 12 -8.09 -20.57 6.38
CA GLY A 12 -8.07 -19.40 5.52
C GLY A 12 -8.85 -18.23 6.11
N MET A 13 -9.55 -17.50 5.26
CA MET A 13 -10.38 -16.36 5.65
C MET A 13 -11.85 -16.80 5.68
N GLU A 14 -12.49 -16.75 6.86
CA GLU A 14 -13.85 -17.22 7.11
C GLU A 14 -14.81 -16.04 7.27
N LEU A 15 -15.96 -16.09 6.59
CA LEU A 15 -17.05 -15.15 6.85
C LEU A 15 -17.76 -15.56 8.15
N ILE A 16 -17.82 -14.65 9.11
CA ILE A 16 -18.41 -14.86 10.42
C ILE A 16 -19.47 -13.82 10.76
N ASP A 17 -20.34 -14.14 11.70
CA ASP A 17 -21.17 -13.20 12.42
C ASP A 17 -20.46 -12.83 13.74
N ALA A 18 -19.88 -11.64 13.80
CA ALA A 18 -19.19 -11.12 14.97
C ALA A 18 -20.06 -10.09 15.73
N PRO A 19 -19.86 -9.90 17.04
CA PRO A 19 -20.46 -8.77 17.75
C PRO A 19 -19.93 -7.44 17.17
N ILE A 20 -20.76 -6.39 17.20
CA ILE A 20 -20.28 -5.04 16.88
C ILE A 20 -19.35 -4.59 18.02
N PRO A 21 -18.12 -4.16 17.73
CA PRO A 21 -17.17 -3.81 18.78
C PRO A 21 -17.57 -2.52 19.50
N GLU A 22 -17.62 -2.53 20.84
CA GLU A 22 -17.77 -1.30 21.63
C GLU A 22 -16.39 -0.62 21.79
N PRO A 23 -16.30 0.72 21.63
CA PRO A 23 -15.03 1.41 21.73
C PRO A 23 -14.52 1.45 23.17
N GLY A 24 -13.25 1.15 23.39
CA GLY A 24 -12.57 1.38 24.66
C GLY A 24 -12.45 2.89 24.97
N PRO A 25 -11.95 3.28 26.17
CA PRO A 25 -11.90 4.68 26.60
C PRO A 25 -11.24 5.63 25.58
N GLU A 26 -10.15 5.22 24.94
CA GLU A 26 -9.38 6.00 23.95
C GLU A 26 -9.61 5.54 22.51
N HIS A 27 -10.70 4.82 22.25
CA HIS A 27 -11.04 4.31 20.94
C HIS A 27 -12.30 4.98 20.37
N VAL A 28 -12.47 4.85 19.07
CA VAL A 28 -13.73 5.15 18.40
C VAL A 28 -14.25 3.89 17.70
N GLN A 29 -15.55 3.77 17.60
CA GLN A 29 -16.21 2.81 16.72
C GLN A 29 -16.41 3.47 15.36
N ILE A 30 -16.01 2.80 14.30
CA ILE A 30 -16.11 3.28 12.92
C ILE A 30 -17.01 2.33 12.14
N GLN A 31 -18.06 2.85 11.51
CA GLN A 31 -18.75 2.14 10.44
C GLN A 31 -17.86 2.19 9.20
N VAL A 32 -17.37 1.05 8.75
CA VAL A 32 -16.49 0.96 7.59
C VAL A 32 -17.28 1.27 6.32
N LYS A 33 -16.76 2.18 5.51
CA LYS A 33 -17.32 2.60 4.21
C LYS A 33 -16.42 2.24 3.05
N ALA A 34 -15.16 1.94 3.33
CA ALA A 34 -14.23 1.38 2.36
C ALA A 34 -13.14 0.57 3.08
N ALA A 35 -12.91 -0.62 2.58
CA ALA A 35 -11.80 -1.48 2.93
C ALA A 35 -11.04 -1.84 1.65
N GLY A 36 -9.79 -1.39 1.53
CA GLY A 36 -8.91 -1.72 0.41
C GLY A 36 -8.32 -3.12 0.57
N MET A 37 -7.88 -3.70 -0.55
CA MET A 37 -7.29 -5.04 -0.59
C MET A 37 -5.84 -4.97 -1.06
N CYS A 38 -4.95 -5.56 -0.29
CA CYS A 38 -3.50 -5.54 -0.50
C CYS A 38 -2.95 -6.94 -0.78
N HIS A 39 -1.84 -7.02 -1.50
CA HIS A 39 -1.08 -8.26 -1.63
C HIS A 39 -0.57 -8.78 -0.28
N SER A 40 -0.39 -7.88 0.71
CA SER A 40 -0.06 -8.27 2.09
C SER A 40 -1.15 -9.12 2.75
N ASP A 41 -2.42 -8.96 2.37
CA ASP A 41 -3.49 -9.85 2.84
C ASP A 41 -3.32 -11.27 2.29
N CYS A 42 -2.81 -11.43 1.05
CA CYS A 42 -2.47 -12.74 0.48
C CYS A 42 -1.31 -13.40 1.24
N HIS A 43 -0.29 -12.61 1.62
CA HIS A 43 0.82 -13.11 2.47
C HIS A 43 0.33 -13.49 3.87
N LEU A 44 -0.59 -12.73 4.46
CA LEU A 44 -1.23 -13.05 5.73
C LEU A 44 -1.94 -14.40 5.65
N LEU A 45 -2.74 -14.63 4.62
CA LEU A 45 -3.47 -15.89 4.43
C LEU A 45 -2.55 -17.11 4.20
N LYS A 46 -1.29 -16.89 3.82
CA LYS A 46 -0.25 -17.92 3.73
C LYS A 46 0.54 -18.13 5.03
N GLY A 47 0.20 -17.39 6.09
CA GLY A 47 0.84 -17.51 7.40
C GLY A 47 2.19 -16.80 7.51
N HIS A 48 2.61 -15.99 6.52
CA HIS A 48 3.91 -15.32 6.55
C HIS A 48 4.05 -14.35 7.72
N TYR A 49 2.95 -13.91 8.31
CA TYR A 49 2.92 -12.93 9.40
C TYR A 49 2.51 -13.51 10.75
N ASP A 50 2.18 -14.81 10.84
CA ASP A 50 1.63 -15.45 12.05
C ASP A 50 2.49 -15.25 13.32
N ALA A 51 3.81 -15.09 13.14
CA ALA A 51 4.72 -14.82 14.25
C ALA A 51 4.61 -13.38 14.81
N TRP A 52 4.00 -12.46 14.08
CA TRP A 52 4.01 -11.02 14.39
C TRP A 52 2.63 -10.42 14.62
N ILE A 53 1.58 -11.11 14.18
CA ILE A 53 0.20 -10.65 14.28
C ILE A 53 -0.56 -11.38 15.39
N LYS A 54 -1.68 -10.79 15.80
CA LYS A 54 -2.60 -11.44 16.75
C LYS A 54 -3.59 -12.31 15.98
N ILE A 55 -3.67 -13.59 16.32
CA ILE A 55 -4.62 -14.55 15.74
C ILE A 55 -5.55 -15.07 16.86
N PRO A 56 -6.89 -15.21 16.66
CA PRO A 56 -7.64 -14.88 15.45
C PRO A 56 -7.81 -13.37 15.25
N LEU A 57 -7.99 -12.94 13.97
CA LEU A 57 -8.00 -11.54 13.59
C LEU A 57 -9.01 -11.30 12.44
N ILE A 58 -9.80 -10.23 12.52
CA ILE A 58 -10.52 -9.71 11.35
C ILE A 58 -9.52 -8.98 10.48
N CYS A 59 -9.41 -9.39 9.20
CA CYS A 59 -8.43 -8.86 8.25
C CYS A 59 -8.79 -7.48 7.71
N GLY A 60 -7.94 -6.94 6.81
CA GLY A 60 -8.16 -5.69 6.10
C GLY A 60 -7.53 -4.50 6.81
N HIS A 61 -6.40 -4.03 6.27
CA HIS A 61 -5.61 -2.97 6.89
C HIS A 61 -5.75 -1.60 6.21
N GLU A 62 -6.43 -1.48 5.09
CA GLU A 62 -6.76 -0.21 4.43
C GLU A 62 -8.21 0.19 4.77
N VAL A 63 -8.41 1.07 5.75
CA VAL A 63 -9.74 1.30 6.35
C VAL A 63 -10.09 2.77 6.36
N ALA A 64 -11.30 3.09 5.86
CA ALA A 64 -11.92 4.40 5.99
C ALA A 64 -13.41 4.28 6.28
N GLY A 65 -13.97 5.21 7.06
CA GLY A 65 -15.37 5.16 7.42
C GLY A 65 -15.85 6.36 8.23
N ILE A 66 -16.96 6.17 8.91
CA ILE A 66 -17.66 7.18 9.70
C ILE A 66 -17.64 6.78 11.16
N VAL A 67 -17.21 7.66 12.04
CA VAL A 67 -17.30 7.47 13.49
C VAL A 67 -18.77 7.37 13.90
N THR A 68 -19.14 6.30 14.64
CA THR A 68 -20.50 6.08 15.14
C THR A 68 -20.60 6.22 16.64
N LYS A 69 -19.53 5.82 17.37
CA LYS A 69 -19.43 5.96 18.83
C LYS A 69 -18.01 6.37 19.20
N VAL A 70 -17.88 7.03 20.34
CA VAL A 70 -16.60 7.46 20.91
C VAL A 70 -16.44 6.95 22.33
N GLY A 71 -15.23 6.59 22.72
CA GLY A 71 -14.87 6.20 24.08
C GLY A 71 -14.88 7.38 25.04
N SER A 72 -14.95 7.12 26.34
CA SER A 72 -15.15 8.12 27.39
C SER A 72 -14.02 9.16 27.51
N SER A 73 -12.82 8.86 27.02
CA SER A 73 -11.65 9.75 27.05
C SER A 73 -11.43 10.51 25.74
N VAL A 74 -12.23 10.23 24.69
CA VAL A 74 -12.09 10.85 23.36
C VAL A 74 -12.69 12.25 23.35
N LYS A 75 -11.90 13.23 22.87
CA LYS A 75 -12.31 14.66 22.80
C LYS A 75 -12.27 15.23 21.38
N ASP A 76 -11.39 14.70 20.52
CA ASP A 76 -11.08 15.29 19.20
C ASP A 76 -11.87 14.67 18.06
N TYR A 77 -12.59 13.57 18.34
CA TYR A 77 -13.44 12.88 17.39
C TYR A 77 -14.87 12.81 17.88
N HIS A 78 -15.83 12.91 16.95
CA HIS A 78 -17.27 12.92 17.22
C HIS A 78 -18.01 11.98 16.27
N PRO A 79 -19.19 11.47 16.64
CA PRO A 79 -20.07 10.79 15.68
C PRO A 79 -20.28 11.64 14.41
N SER A 80 -20.26 10.99 13.27
CA SER A 80 -20.29 11.54 11.91
C SER A 80 -18.96 12.07 11.38
N ASP A 81 -17.88 12.10 12.15
CA ASP A 81 -16.55 12.40 11.61
C ASP A 81 -16.15 11.35 10.58
N ARG A 82 -15.59 11.80 9.46
CA ARG A 82 -15.02 10.97 8.40
C ARG A 82 -13.56 10.71 8.73
N VAL A 83 -13.19 9.43 8.89
CA VAL A 83 -11.86 9.04 9.35
C VAL A 83 -11.28 7.88 8.55
N ALA A 84 -9.95 7.79 8.54
CA ALA A 84 -9.21 6.62 8.07
C ALA A 84 -8.22 6.13 9.13
N CYS A 85 -7.93 4.83 9.11
CA CYS A 85 -7.01 4.21 10.06
C CYS A 85 -5.57 4.25 9.54
N LEU A 86 -4.70 4.95 10.25
CA LEU A 86 -3.29 5.13 9.92
C LEU A 86 -2.49 3.83 10.11
N ILE A 87 -1.68 3.50 9.11
CA ILE A 87 -0.58 2.53 9.23
C ILE A 87 0.72 3.32 9.16
N ILE A 88 1.38 3.47 10.30
CA ILE A 88 2.64 4.20 10.41
C ILE A 88 3.76 3.20 10.70
N CYS A 89 4.69 3.08 9.78
CA CYS A 89 5.82 2.15 9.85
C CYS A 89 7.17 2.85 9.97
N GLN A 90 7.20 4.18 9.90
CA GLN A 90 8.43 4.95 9.97
C GLN A 90 8.39 5.96 11.12
N PRO A 91 9.49 6.19 11.83
CA PRO A 91 10.75 5.43 11.67
C PRO A 91 10.56 3.95 12.07
N VAL A 92 11.29 3.05 11.40
CA VAL A 92 11.10 1.59 11.55
C VAL A 92 11.44 1.10 12.96
N GLU A 93 12.32 1.80 13.66
CA GLU A 93 12.72 1.49 15.04
C GLU A 93 11.60 1.71 16.06
N GLU A 94 10.61 2.53 15.73
CA GLU A 94 9.43 2.83 16.56
C GLU A 94 8.19 2.05 16.11
N HIS A 95 8.32 1.28 15.02
CA HIS A 95 7.20 0.52 14.48
C HIS A 95 6.76 -0.60 15.43
N ASN A 96 5.44 -0.70 15.63
CA ASN A 96 4.85 -1.74 16.45
C ASN A 96 3.57 -2.28 15.77
N TRP A 97 3.65 -3.52 15.32
CA TRP A 97 2.56 -4.20 14.63
C TRP A 97 1.26 -4.27 15.45
N ASN A 98 1.33 -4.28 16.79
CA ASN A 98 0.14 -4.28 17.64
C ASN A 98 -0.78 -3.07 17.42
N PHE A 99 -0.27 -2.00 16.83
CA PHE A 99 -1.04 -0.78 16.51
C PHE A 99 -1.46 -0.70 15.05
N ALA A 100 -1.24 -1.72 14.25
CA ALA A 100 -1.66 -1.77 12.86
C ALA A 100 -3.05 -2.41 12.75
N VAL A 101 -4.01 -1.68 12.19
CA VAL A 101 -5.35 -2.17 11.90
C VAL A 101 -5.28 -3.37 10.95
N GLY A 102 -6.07 -4.42 11.19
CA GLY A 102 -6.07 -5.63 10.36
C GLY A 102 -4.82 -6.49 10.47
N LEU A 103 -3.91 -6.18 11.40
CA LEU A 103 -2.67 -6.92 11.69
C LEU A 103 -2.47 -7.10 13.20
N GLY A 104 -2.48 -6.04 13.99
CA GLY A 104 -2.36 -6.07 15.45
C GLY A 104 -3.68 -6.05 16.20
N PHE A 105 -4.73 -5.50 15.58
CA PHE A 105 -6.10 -5.52 16.06
C PHE A 105 -7.06 -5.64 14.87
N ASP A 106 -8.32 -5.96 15.13
CA ASP A 106 -9.34 -6.21 14.11
C ASP A 106 -9.43 -5.11 13.07
N GLY A 107 -9.54 -5.52 11.80
CA GLY A 107 -9.47 -4.68 10.62
C GLY A 107 -10.80 -4.38 9.93
N GLY A 108 -10.69 -3.88 8.70
CA GLY A 108 -11.79 -3.32 7.92
C GLY A 108 -12.57 -4.31 7.06
N TYR A 109 -12.20 -5.57 7.02
CA TYR A 109 -13.07 -6.57 6.36
C TYR A 109 -14.24 -6.94 7.27
N ALA A 110 -14.90 -5.91 7.79
CA ALA A 110 -16.07 -5.95 8.66
C ALA A 110 -16.91 -4.69 8.51
N GLU A 111 -18.19 -4.76 8.89
CA GLU A 111 -19.08 -3.59 8.86
C GLU A 111 -18.67 -2.50 9.86
N TYR A 112 -18.02 -2.89 10.97
CA TYR A 112 -17.52 -1.97 12.01
C TYR A 112 -16.15 -2.38 12.51
N VAL A 113 -15.34 -1.38 12.88
CA VAL A 113 -14.05 -1.56 13.55
C VAL A 113 -13.94 -0.61 14.75
N SER A 114 -13.22 -1.05 15.80
CA SER A 114 -12.84 -0.17 16.92
C SER A 114 -11.36 0.15 16.82
N ALA A 115 -11.02 1.44 16.68
CA ALA A 115 -9.65 1.87 16.48
C ALA A 115 -9.22 2.92 17.52
N PRO A 116 -7.95 2.91 17.99
CA PRO A 116 -7.43 3.90 18.90
C PRO A 116 -7.25 5.26 18.20
N ILE A 117 -7.55 6.36 18.92
CA ILE A 117 -7.55 7.72 18.35
C ILE A 117 -6.21 8.18 17.80
N ASN A 118 -5.10 7.67 18.34
CA ASN A 118 -3.75 7.97 17.85
C ASN A 118 -3.38 7.26 16.52
N ARG A 119 -4.27 6.43 16.05
CA ARG A 119 -4.19 5.75 14.74
C ARG A 119 -5.27 6.21 13.76
N LEU A 120 -5.78 7.41 13.94
CA LEU A 120 -6.80 7.96 13.07
C LEU A 120 -6.34 9.28 12.43
N ILE A 121 -6.87 9.52 11.25
CA ILE A 121 -6.76 10.80 10.56
C ILE A 121 -8.13 11.19 9.99
N LYS A 122 -8.49 12.47 10.10
CA LYS A 122 -9.70 12.99 9.45
C LYS A 122 -9.51 13.06 7.93
N ILE A 123 -10.54 12.69 7.20
CA ILE A 123 -10.56 12.68 5.74
C ILE A 123 -11.09 14.03 5.24
N PRO A 124 -10.41 14.72 4.29
CA PRO A 124 -10.95 15.91 3.63
C PRO A 124 -12.32 15.62 2.97
N ASP A 125 -13.22 16.61 2.98
CA ASP A 125 -14.61 16.41 2.56
C ASP A 125 -14.77 15.94 1.10
N ASN A 126 -13.88 16.36 0.22
CA ASN A 126 -13.90 16.00 -1.20
C ASN A 126 -13.10 14.73 -1.54
N VAL A 127 -12.48 14.06 -0.56
CA VAL A 127 -11.81 12.77 -0.74
C VAL A 127 -12.80 11.66 -0.43
N SER A 128 -12.99 10.70 -1.35
CA SER A 128 -13.90 9.57 -1.14
C SER A 128 -13.35 8.60 -0.07
N PHE A 129 -14.23 7.79 0.53
CA PHE A 129 -13.78 6.75 1.48
C PHE A 129 -12.85 5.73 0.82
N ALA A 130 -13.10 5.36 -0.43
CA ALA A 130 -12.23 4.45 -1.18
C ALA A 130 -10.81 5.04 -1.37
N GLN A 131 -10.71 6.30 -1.81
CA GLN A 131 -9.43 6.99 -1.91
C GLN A 131 -8.72 7.08 -0.55
N ALA A 132 -9.47 7.42 0.50
CA ALA A 132 -8.90 7.55 1.85
C ALA A 132 -8.44 6.21 2.44
N ALA A 133 -9.18 5.11 2.24
CA ALA A 133 -8.77 3.79 2.68
C ALA A 133 -7.43 3.37 2.03
N VAL A 134 -7.37 3.45 0.71
CA VAL A 134 -6.18 3.09 -0.08
C VAL A 134 -5.01 4.06 0.19
N ALA A 135 -5.29 5.30 0.59
CA ALA A 135 -4.26 6.26 1.00
C ALA A 135 -3.48 5.82 2.25
N MET A 136 -4.07 5.00 3.12
CA MET A 136 -3.43 4.61 4.40
C MET A 136 -2.31 3.58 4.24
N ASP A 137 -2.31 2.82 3.14
CA ASP A 137 -1.23 1.88 2.83
C ASP A 137 -0.68 2.10 1.41
N ALA A 138 -1.41 1.69 0.37
CA ALA A 138 -0.86 1.64 -0.99
C ALA A 138 -0.31 2.98 -1.47
N LEU A 139 -1.07 4.07 -1.29
CA LEU A 139 -0.62 5.38 -1.75
C LEU A 139 0.48 5.95 -0.85
N ALA A 140 0.33 5.86 0.48
CA ALA A 140 1.33 6.41 1.41
C ALA A 140 2.67 5.66 1.30
N THR A 141 2.65 4.32 1.20
CA THR A 141 3.85 3.50 0.99
C THR A 141 4.55 3.86 -0.32
N SER A 142 3.79 3.98 -1.41
CA SER A 142 4.34 4.36 -2.73
C SER A 142 4.90 5.78 -2.73
N TYR A 143 4.18 6.73 -2.10
CA TYR A 143 4.63 8.10 -1.94
C TYR A 143 5.94 8.17 -1.17
N PHE A 144 6.01 7.49 -0.02
CA PHE A 144 7.22 7.47 0.82
C PHE A 144 8.42 6.85 0.08
N ALA A 145 8.20 5.73 -0.62
CA ALA A 145 9.24 5.08 -1.41
C ALA A 145 9.79 5.99 -2.52
N VAL A 146 8.90 6.65 -3.26
CA VAL A 146 9.26 7.48 -4.41
C VAL A 146 9.79 8.85 -4.01
N MET A 147 9.11 9.53 -3.08
CA MET A 147 9.46 10.91 -2.70
C MET A 147 10.57 10.97 -1.66
N SER A 148 10.44 10.18 -0.57
CA SER A 148 11.35 10.27 0.57
C SER A 148 12.58 9.39 0.40
N LYS A 149 12.44 8.17 -0.11
CA LYS A 149 13.57 7.23 -0.26
C LYS A 149 14.29 7.36 -1.60
N ALA A 150 13.54 7.44 -2.70
CA ALA A 150 14.11 7.54 -4.04
C ALA A 150 14.40 8.98 -4.48
N GLY A 151 13.86 10.00 -3.80
CA GLY A 151 14.15 11.39 -4.04
C GLY A 151 13.65 11.92 -5.39
N ALA A 152 12.43 11.51 -5.80
CA ALA A 152 11.84 11.97 -7.05
C ALA A 152 11.74 13.50 -7.12
N ASN A 153 12.28 14.09 -8.19
CA ASN A 153 12.23 15.53 -8.43
C ASN A 153 12.51 15.82 -9.92
N PRO A 154 12.31 17.07 -10.40
CA PRO A 154 12.70 17.44 -11.74
C PRO A 154 14.21 17.21 -11.99
N GLY A 155 14.54 16.55 -13.09
CA GLY A 155 15.92 16.18 -13.44
C GLY A 155 16.32 14.75 -13.07
N VAL A 156 15.51 14.04 -12.28
CA VAL A 156 15.70 12.61 -12.00
C VAL A 156 15.06 11.75 -13.09
N THR A 157 15.80 10.76 -13.60
CA THR A 157 15.28 9.69 -14.46
C THR A 157 15.08 8.45 -13.62
N MET A 158 13.83 8.01 -13.46
CA MET A 158 13.42 6.95 -12.53
C MET A 158 12.86 5.73 -13.26
N GLY A 159 13.28 4.54 -12.82
CA GLY A 159 12.62 3.27 -13.15
C GLY A 159 11.63 2.85 -12.06
N VAL A 160 10.47 2.35 -12.44
CA VAL A 160 9.47 1.77 -11.53
C VAL A 160 9.18 0.36 -11.99
N ILE A 161 9.53 -0.64 -11.18
CA ILE A 161 9.35 -2.06 -11.47
C ILE A 161 8.14 -2.60 -10.69
N GLY A 162 7.26 -3.34 -11.39
CA GLY A 162 6.04 -3.90 -10.81
C GLY A 162 4.91 -2.87 -10.78
N LEU A 163 4.13 -2.76 -11.87
CA LEU A 163 3.03 -1.80 -12.04
C LEU A 163 1.70 -2.36 -11.50
N GLY A 164 1.75 -2.96 -10.29
CA GLY A 164 0.58 -3.31 -9.50
C GLY A 164 0.01 -2.12 -8.73
N GLY A 165 -0.73 -2.39 -7.64
CA GLY A 165 -1.39 -1.35 -6.85
C GLY A 165 -0.44 -0.27 -6.30
N LEU A 166 0.73 -0.68 -5.79
CA LEU A 166 1.74 0.26 -5.30
C LEU A 166 2.52 0.92 -6.45
N GLY A 167 3.00 0.12 -7.41
CA GLY A 167 3.87 0.64 -8.46
C GLY A 167 3.16 1.62 -9.40
N MET A 168 1.88 1.39 -9.70
CA MET A 168 1.08 2.32 -10.51
C MET A 168 0.89 3.67 -9.79
N ALA A 169 0.68 3.65 -8.47
CA ALA A 169 0.67 4.87 -7.66
C ALA A 169 2.05 5.54 -7.59
N GLY A 170 3.11 4.74 -7.38
CA GLY A 170 4.48 5.22 -7.36
C GLY A 170 4.89 5.90 -8.67
N LEU A 171 4.50 5.33 -9.81
CA LEU A 171 4.70 5.93 -11.13
C LEU A 171 4.02 7.31 -11.23
N GLN A 172 2.77 7.44 -10.78
CA GLN A 172 2.05 8.71 -10.76
C GLN A 172 2.74 9.74 -9.86
N PHE A 173 3.16 9.36 -8.64
CA PHE A 173 3.86 10.27 -7.74
C PHE A 173 5.18 10.77 -8.32
N ALA A 174 5.95 9.91 -8.97
CA ALA A 174 7.19 10.29 -9.62
C ALA A 174 6.95 11.30 -10.76
N ILE A 175 5.89 11.10 -11.56
CA ILE A 175 5.48 12.04 -12.62
C ILE A 175 5.03 13.37 -12.00
N ILE A 176 4.21 13.35 -10.94
CA ILE A 176 3.77 14.56 -10.22
C ILE A 176 4.96 15.35 -9.66
N ALA A 177 6.02 14.64 -9.23
CA ALA A 177 7.26 15.24 -8.77
C ALA A 177 8.11 15.86 -9.90
N GLY A 178 7.75 15.63 -11.16
CA GLY A 178 8.47 16.12 -12.34
C GLY A 178 9.63 15.24 -12.78
N ALA A 179 9.78 14.03 -12.26
CA ALA A 179 10.76 13.06 -12.71
C ALA A 179 10.43 12.51 -14.11
N LYS A 180 11.44 12.10 -14.86
CA LYS A 180 11.26 11.34 -16.11
C LYS A 180 11.14 9.86 -15.73
N VAL A 181 9.95 9.27 -15.93
CA VAL A 181 9.61 7.94 -15.37
C VAL A 181 9.49 6.89 -16.45
N TYR A 182 10.07 5.72 -16.21
CA TYR A 182 9.94 4.53 -17.04
C TYR A 182 9.35 3.38 -16.19
N GLY A 183 8.29 2.74 -16.70
CA GLY A 183 7.62 1.63 -16.04
C GLY A 183 8.06 0.27 -16.56
N PHE A 184 8.09 -0.75 -15.68
CA PHE A 184 8.44 -2.11 -16.04
C PHE A 184 7.47 -3.12 -15.41
N ASP A 185 6.82 -3.95 -16.24
CA ASP A 185 5.92 -5.02 -15.79
C ASP A 185 5.81 -6.10 -16.87
N LEU A 186 5.51 -7.34 -16.50
CA LEU A 186 5.32 -8.42 -17.44
C LEU A 186 3.97 -8.37 -18.17
N GLN A 187 2.97 -7.70 -17.55
CA GLN A 187 1.60 -7.64 -18.03
C GLN A 187 1.38 -6.44 -18.98
N LYS A 188 1.12 -6.75 -20.26
CA LYS A 188 0.95 -5.73 -21.32
C LYS A 188 -0.09 -4.65 -20.97
N HIS A 189 -1.23 -5.03 -20.39
CA HIS A 189 -2.28 -4.08 -20.01
C HIS A 189 -1.83 -3.09 -18.93
N LYS A 190 -0.93 -3.47 -18.02
CA LYS A 190 -0.34 -2.58 -17.01
C LYS A 190 0.66 -1.61 -17.66
N LEU A 191 1.44 -2.07 -18.64
CA LEU A 191 2.33 -1.19 -19.43
C LEU A 191 1.54 -0.12 -20.18
N GLU A 192 0.44 -0.52 -20.82
CA GLU A 192 -0.46 0.40 -21.54
C GLU A 192 -1.05 1.45 -20.59
N GLU A 193 -1.43 1.05 -19.38
CA GLU A 193 -1.94 1.98 -18.36
C GLU A 193 -0.86 2.95 -17.87
N GLY A 194 0.35 2.47 -17.61
CA GLY A 194 1.49 3.31 -17.24
C GLY A 194 1.80 4.39 -18.28
N LEU A 195 1.69 4.06 -19.59
CA LEU A 195 1.85 5.03 -20.67
C LEU A 195 0.73 6.08 -20.66
N LYS A 196 -0.54 5.69 -20.44
CA LYS A 196 -1.67 6.64 -20.34
C LYS A 196 -1.50 7.62 -19.18
N LEU A 197 -0.90 7.17 -18.08
CA LEU A 197 -0.61 8.01 -16.91
C LEU A 197 0.55 8.99 -17.15
N GLY A 198 1.27 8.88 -18.27
CA GLY A 198 2.31 9.82 -18.67
C GLY A 198 3.75 9.33 -18.44
N ALA A 199 3.97 8.03 -18.28
CA ALA A 199 5.33 7.48 -18.29
C ALA A 199 6.03 7.79 -19.62
N ALA A 200 7.32 8.08 -19.59
CA ALA A 200 8.15 8.31 -20.78
C ALA A 200 8.33 7.05 -21.64
N GLY A 201 8.09 5.88 -21.06
CA GLY A 201 8.08 4.58 -21.70
C GLY A 201 7.72 3.50 -20.71
N CYS A 202 7.15 2.38 -21.19
CA CYS A 202 6.87 1.19 -20.40
C CYS A 202 7.33 -0.05 -21.16
N PHE A 203 8.00 -0.99 -20.48
CA PHE A 203 8.70 -2.13 -21.08
C PHE A 203 8.49 -3.40 -20.28
N GLY A 204 8.65 -4.57 -20.93
CA GLY A 204 8.59 -5.87 -20.28
C GLY A 204 9.78 -6.16 -19.37
N SER A 205 10.93 -5.56 -19.67
CA SER A 205 12.15 -5.71 -18.87
C SER A 205 13.06 -4.48 -18.96
N LEU A 206 14.02 -4.38 -18.03
CA LEU A 206 15.03 -3.30 -18.02
C LEU A 206 15.96 -3.38 -19.25
N GLU A 207 16.19 -4.57 -19.79
CA GLU A 207 17.06 -4.80 -20.96
C GLU A 207 16.49 -4.21 -22.25
N GLU A 208 15.16 -3.99 -22.32
CA GLU A 208 14.49 -3.38 -23.46
C GLU A 208 14.73 -1.85 -23.50
N LEU A 209 15.04 -1.22 -22.36
CA LEU A 209 15.32 0.20 -22.28
C LEU A 209 16.72 0.50 -22.81
N LYS A 210 16.80 1.09 -24.02
CA LYS A 210 18.06 1.46 -24.67
C LYS A 210 18.33 2.95 -24.53
N ASP A 211 19.62 3.30 -24.45
CA ASP A 211 20.11 4.70 -24.48
C ASP A 211 19.53 5.61 -23.40
N VAL A 212 19.05 5.04 -22.30
CA VAL A 212 18.52 5.77 -21.14
C VAL A 212 19.29 5.36 -19.89
N THR A 213 19.76 6.37 -19.16
CA THR A 213 20.42 6.18 -17.87
C THR A 213 19.41 6.42 -16.75
N LEU A 214 19.21 5.42 -15.89
CA LEU A 214 18.34 5.51 -14.73
C LEU A 214 19.16 5.97 -13.50
N ASP A 215 18.74 7.06 -12.88
CA ASP A 215 19.34 7.59 -11.65
C ASP A 215 18.96 6.75 -10.44
N VAL A 216 17.72 6.32 -10.39
CA VAL A 216 17.12 5.54 -9.32
C VAL A 216 16.08 4.57 -9.87
N ILE A 217 15.99 3.40 -9.24
CA ILE A 217 14.95 2.40 -9.58
C ILE A 217 14.21 2.04 -8.29
N VAL A 218 12.88 2.05 -8.33
CA VAL A 218 12.03 1.58 -7.24
C VAL A 218 11.41 0.25 -7.64
N ASP A 219 11.70 -0.80 -6.88
CA ASP A 219 11.22 -2.16 -7.12
C ASP A 219 10.04 -2.49 -6.20
N PHE A 220 8.82 -2.38 -6.74
CA PHE A 220 7.59 -2.75 -6.05
C PHE A 220 7.22 -4.22 -6.21
N ALA A 221 7.94 -4.98 -7.05
CA ALA A 221 7.76 -6.41 -7.19
C ALA A 221 8.53 -7.19 -6.12
N GLY A 222 9.80 -6.89 -5.92
CA GLY A 222 10.65 -7.52 -4.90
C GLY A 222 10.80 -9.02 -5.06
N VAL A 223 10.83 -9.53 -6.30
CA VAL A 223 10.95 -10.98 -6.59
C VAL A 223 12.41 -11.44 -6.73
N GLY A 224 13.35 -10.66 -6.26
CA GLY A 224 14.79 -10.96 -6.25
C GLY A 224 15.47 -10.74 -7.60
N VAL A 225 14.99 -11.34 -8.66
CA VAL A 225 15.55 -11.13 -10.03
C VAL A 225 15.32 -9.69 -10.50
N THR A 226 14.22 -9.06 -10.14
CA THR A 226 13.94 -7.65 -10.46
C THR A 226 14.91 -6.72 -9.78
N THR A 227 15.20 -6.95 -8.50
CA THR A 227 16.18 -6.18 -7.74
C THR A 227 17.59 -6.37 -8.28
N ALA A 228 17.98 -7.59 -8.65
CA ALA A 228 19.28 -7.88 -9.26
C ALA A 228 19.46 -7.17 -10.62
N SER A 229 18.42 -7.21 -11.46
CA SER A 229 18.37 -6.47 -12.73
C SER A 229 18.44 -4.95 -12.51
N ALA A 230 17.73 -4.44 -11.49
CA ALA A 230 17.78 -3.02 -11.12
C ALA A 230 19.19 -2.57 -10.73
N VAL A 231 19.90 -3.36 -9.89
CA VAL A 231 21.33 -3.09 -9.53
C VAL A 231 22.23 -3.08 -10.76
N THR A 232 21.93 -3.92 -11.73
CA THR A 232 22.68 -3.96 -12.98
C THR A 232 22.39 -2.76 -13.89
N ALA A 233 21.14 -2.31 -13.95
CA ALA A 233 20.68 -1.26 -14.86
C ALA A 233 20.92 0.17 -14.35
N VAL A 234 20.82 0.39 -13.04
CA VAL A 234 21.01 1.74 -12.47
C VAL A 234 22.40 2.28 -12.73
N LYS A 235 22.56 3.59 -12.90
CA LYS A 235 23.87 4.25 -13.15
C LYS A 235 24.89 4.02 -12.02
N PRO A 236 26.16 4.24 -12.25
CA PRO A 236 27.15 4.35 -11.17
C PRO A 236 26.75 5.44 -10.15
N GLY A 237 26.84 5.12 -8.85
CA GLY A 237 26.36 5.97 -7.76
C GLY A 237 24.83 6.03 -7.62
N GLY A 238 24.09 5.26 -8.41
CA GLY A 238 22.63 5.23 -8.37
C GLY A 238 22.06 4.45 -7.18
N THR A 239 20.74 4.54 -7.02
CA THR A 239 20.01 3.90 -5.90
C THR A 239 18.94 2.94 -6.40
N VAL A 240 18.81 1.80 -5.73
CA VAL A 240 17.69 0.85 -5.89
C VAL A 240 16.92 0.83 -4.58
N VAL A 241 15.65 1.20 -4.62
CA VAL A 241 14.74 1.15 -3.46
C VAL A 241 13.86 -0.08 -3.59
N VAL A 242 13.92 -0.99 -2.62
CA VAL A 242 13.14 -2.23 -2.59
C VAL A 242 11.94 -2.05 -1.67
N VAL A 243 10.75 -2.27 -2.20
CA VAL A 243 9.46 -2.13 -1.51
C VAL A 243 8.70 -3.45 -1.49
N GLY A 244 8.70 -4.16 -2.63
CA GLY A 244 7.99 -5.42 -2.79
C GLY A 244 8.59 -6.55 -1.97
N LEU A 245 7.75 -7.49 -1.57
CA LEU A 245 8.09 -8.69 -0.80
C LEU A 245 7.70 -9.97 -1.57
N GLY A 246 7.87 -9.95 -2.89
CA GLY A 246 7.52 -11.09 -3.75
C GLY A 246 8.35 -12.35 -3.46
N ASN A 247 9.59 -12.19 -2.97
CA ASN A 247 10.42 -13.28 -2.43
C ASN A 247 11.03 -12.87 -1.09
N GLU A 248 11.25 -13.86 -0.20
CA GLU A 248 11.89 -13.66 1.11
C GLU A 248 13.38 -13.30 0.99
N THR A 249 14.03 -13.76 -0.06
CA THR A 249 15.47 -13.58 -0.26
C THR A 249 15.78 -13.13 -1.67
N MET A 250 16.93 -12.47 -1.84
CA MET A 250 17.46 -12.06 -3.15
C MET A 250 18.96 -12.30 -3.24
N THR A 251 19.45 -12.60 -4.45
CA THR A 251 20.89 -12.64 -4.76
C THR A 251 21.25 -11.43 -5.61
N LEU A 252 22.20 -10.62 -5.14
CA LEU A 252 22.65 -9.41 -5.85
C LEU A 252 23.99 -9.62 -6.56
N PRO A 253 24.22 -8.99 -7.73
CA PRO A 253 25.49 -9.04 -8.43
C PRO A 253 26.54 -8.17 -7.68
N THR A 254 27.30 -8.79 -6.78
CA THR A 254 28.26 -8.13 -5.89
C THR A 254 29.23 -7.19 -6.66
N GLN A 255 29.70 -7.62 -7.84
CA GLN A 255 30.58 -6.83 -8.67
C GLN A 255 29.92 -5.48 -9.09
N ASN A 256 28.65 -5.52 -9.50
CA ASN A 256 27.93 -4.29 -9.87
C ASN A 256 27.67 -3.39 -8.66
N VAL A 257 27.32 -3.96 -7.50
CA VAL A 257 27.16 -3.19 -6.25
C VAL A 257 28.43 -2.43 -5.92
N VAL A 258 29.59 -3.13 -5.94
CA VAL A 258 30.88 -2.55 -5.53
C VAL A 258 31.43 -1.60 -6.59
N LEU A 259 31.59 -2.06 -7.85
CA LEU A 259 32.27 -1.25 -8.89
C LEU A 259 31.46 -0.05 -9.36
N LYS A 260 30.12 -0.11 -9.24
CA LYS A 260 29.25 1.02 -9.55
C LYS A 260 28.88 1.84 -8.31
N SER A 261 29.28 1.44 -7.10
CA SER A 261 28.88 2.09 -5.83
C SER A 261 27.36 2.25 -5.72
N VAL A 262 26.59 1.18 -6.02
CA VAL A 262 25.12 1.20 -5.99
C VAL A 262 24.65 1.14 -4.55
N THR A 263 23.70 2.03 -4.19
CA THR A 263 22.98 1.94 -2.93
C THR A 263 21.75 1.06 -3.11
N VAL A 264 21.58 0.02 -2.28
CA VAL A 264 20.34 -0.76 -2.18
C VAL A 264 19.70 -0.46 -0.84
N ALA A 265 18.47 0.06 -0.85
CA ALA A 265 17.76 0.49 0.34
C ALA A 265 16.37 -0.14 0.40
N GLY A 266 16.01 -0.75 1.53
CA GLY A 266 14.65 -1.20 1.79
C GLY A 266 13.78 -0.09 2.34
N THR A 267 12.45 -0.21 2.18
CA THR A 267 11.48 0.64 2.86
C THR A 267 10.22 -0.15 3.21
N LEU A 268 9.68 0.10 4.40
CA LEU A 268 8.44 -0.49 4.90
C LEU A 268 7.42 0.63 5.12
N GLY A 269 6.25 0.53 4.49
CA GLY A 269 5.14 1.44 4.71
C GLY A 269 5.52 2.92 4.59
N SER A 270 4.93 3.75 5.42
CA SER A 270 5.10 5.21 5.38
C SER A 270 5.15 5.84 6.77
N ASP A 271 5.44 7.15 6.81
CA ASP A 271 5.27 8.00 7.97
C ASP A 271 3.97 8.84 7.90
N LEU A 272 3.67 9.53 8.98
CA LEU A 272 2.50 10.42 9.06
C LEU A 272 2.59 11.59 8.05
N SER A 273 3.80 12.05 7.75
CA SER A 273 4.02 13.16 6.81
C SER A 273 3.66 12.75 5.38
N ALA A 274 4.11 11.56 4.97
CA ALA A 274 3.77 10.98 3.67
C ALA A 274 2.25 10.77 3.53
N THR A 275 1.60 10.20 4.55
CA THR A 275 0.14 10.01 4.54
C THR A 275 -0.61 11.33 4.40
N LYS A 276 -0.21 12.38 5.15
CA LYS A 276 -0.79 13.73 5.01
C LYS A 276 -0.53 14.31 3.63
N GLY A 277 0.67 14.09 3.06
CA GLY A 277 1.02 14.52 1.70
C GLY A 277 0.12 13.88 0.65
N VAL A 278 -0.17 12.59 0.79
CA VAL A 278 -1.10 11.87 -0.11
C VAL A 278 -2.52 12.41 0.00
N LEU A 279 -3.05 12.56 1.24
CA LEU A 279 -4.40 13.12 1.44
C LEU A 279 -4.54 14.52 0.84
N ARG A 280 -3.50 15.36 0.95
CA ARG A 280 -3.46 16.67 0.32
C ARG A 280 -3.49 16.58 -1.21
N LEU A 281 -2.72 15.67 -1.82
CA LEU A 281 -2.74 15.49 -3.29
C LEU A 281 -4.10 14.99 -3.79
N LEU A 282 -4.79 14.14 -3.01
CA LEU A 282 -6.17 13.71 -3.30
C LEU A 282 -7.15 14.88 -3.17
N GLU A 283 -7.05 15.67 -2.11
CA GLU A 283 -7.87 16.87 -1.88
C GLU A 283 -7.70 17.89 -3.01
N GLU A 284 -6.46 18.13 -3.45
CA GLU A 284 -6.10 18.98 -4.58
C GLU A 284 -6.44 18.37 -5.96
N LYS A 285 -6.93 17.12 -6.00
CA LYS A 285 -7.20 16.34 -7.23
C LYS A 285 -5.99 16.23 -8.16
N ARG A 286 -4.80 16.15 -7.60
CA ARG A 286 -3.54 16.01 -8.34
C ARG A 286 -3.14 14.56 -8.56
N ILE A 287 -3.75 13.64 -7.84
CA ILE A 287 -3.65 12.20 -8.07
C ILE A 287 -5.05 11.61 -8.16
N ASP A 288 -5.22 10.68 -9.11
CA ASP A 288 -6.44 9.89 -9.25
C ASP A 288 -6.05 8.41 -9.26
N PRO A 289 -6.13 7.74 -8.11
CA PRO A 289 -5.76 6.33 -8.02
C PRO A 289 -6.77 5.45 -8.78
N ILE A 290 -6.26 4.44 -9.48
CA ILE A 290 -7.10 3.47 -10.17
C ILE A 290 -7.75 2.57 -9.12
N LEU A 291 -9.05 2.73 -8.89
CA LEU A 291 -9.82 2.02 -7.88
C LEU A 291 -10.97 1.23 -8.52
N LYS A 292 -11.14 -0.03 -8.11
CA LYS A 292 -12.26 -0.88 -8.55
C LYS A 292 -13.02 -1.40 -7.33
N GLU A 293 -14.31 -1.04 -7.23
CA GLU A 293 -15.21 -1.57 -6.19
C GLU A 293 -15.58 -3.02 -6.52
N ILE A 294 -15.60 -3.88 -5.50
CA ILE A 294 -16.17 -5.21 -5.55
C ILE A 294 -17.17 -5.40 -4.41
N PRO A 295 -18.17 -6.30 -4.53
CA PRO A 295 -19.03 -6.63 -3.41
C PRO A 295 -18.23 -7.14 -2.20
N PHE A 296 -18.64 -6.78 -0.99
CA PHE A 296 -17.97 -7.19 0.26
C PHE A 296 -17.76 -8.71 0.34
N LEU A 297 -18.80 -9.49 0.00
CA LEU A 297 -18.71 -10.95 0.03
C LEU A 297 -17.72 -11.55 -0.99
N ASN A 298 -17.27 -10.75 -1.95
CA ASN A 298 -16.29 -11.15 -2.97
C ASN A 298 -14.85 -10.84 -2.58
N ILE A 299 -14.58 -10.35 -1.35
CA ILE A 299 -13.20 -10.08 -0.89
C ILE A 299 -12.27 -11.30 -1.09
N PRO A 300 -12.64 -12.55 -0.72
CA PRO A 300 -11.77 -13.70 -0.97
C PRO A 300 -11.39 -13.86 -2.45
N LYS A 301 -12.37 -13.71 -3.34
CA LYS A 301 -12.14 -13.77 -4.79
C LYS A 301 -11.27 -12.60 -5.28
N GLY A 302 -11.47 -11.40 -4.74
CA GLY A 302 -10.63 -10.24 -5.05
C GLY A 302 -9.17 -10.45 -4.67
N LEU A 303 -8.91 -11.10 -3.54
CA LEU A 303 -7.55 -11.48 -3.12
C LEU A 303 -6.93 -12.53 -4.05
N GLU A 304 -7.72 -13.49 -4.55
CA GLU A 304 -7.25 -14.44 -5.58
C GLU A 304 -6.87 -13.73 -6.90
N GLU A 305 -7.66 -12.72 -7.33
CA GLU A 305 -7.36 -11.90 -8.51
C GLU A 305 -6.04 -11.10 -8.31
N ILE A 306 -5.83 -10.57 -7.09
CA ILE A 306 -4.58 -9.88 -6.73
C ILE A 306 -3.39 -10.84 -6.77
N GLU A 307 -3.53 -12.03 -6.22
CA GLU A 307 -2.47 -13.05 -6.19
C GLU A 307 -2.06 -13.51 -7.61
N LYS A 308 -3.03 -13.57 -8.52
CA LYS A 308 -2.80 -13.88 -9.95
C LYS A 308 -2.28 -12.70 -10.75
N GLU A 309 -2.05 -11.54 -10.12
CA GLU A 309 -1.59 -10.29 -10.75
C GLU A 309 -2.54 -9.75 -11.85
N GLU A 310 -3.81 -10.14 -11.82
CA GLU A 310 -4.82 -9.75 -12.81
C GLU A 310 -5.37 -8.33 -12.59
N VAL A 311 -5.07 -7.71 -11.44
CA VAL A 311 -5.61 -6.41 -11.03
C VAL A 311 -4.72 -5.26 -11.49
N VAL A 312 -5.33 -4.22 -12.05
CA VAL A 312 -4.70 -2.91 -12.25
C VAL A 312 -5.21 -1.95 -11.17
N GLY A 313 -4.29 -1.28 -10.50
CA GLY A 313 -4.62 -0.39 -9.38
C GLY A 313 -5.02 -1.16 -8.13
N ARG A 314 -6.10 -0.73 -7.44
CA ARG A 314 -6.50 -1.27 -6.14
C ARG A 314 -7.95 -1.71 -6.10
N LEU A 315 -8.21 -2.91 -5.60
CA LEU A 315 -9.57 -3.35 -5.25
C LEU A 315 -9.97 -2.79 -3.88
N TRP A 316 -11.25 -2.52 -3.73
CA TRP A 316 -11.84 -2.15 -2.44
C TRP A 316 -13.30 -2.62 -2.34
N ALA A 317 -13.81 -2.75 -1.12
CA ALA A 317 -15.18 -3.10 -0.86
C ALA A 317 -15.80 -2.15 0.17
N ASP A 318 -17.13 -1.94 0.08
CA ASP A 318 -17.93 -1.27 1.11
C ASP A 318 -18.67 -2.34 1.95
N PRO A 319 -18.21 -2.63 3.18
CA PRO A 319 -18.86 -3.63 4.03
C PRO A 319 -20.26 -3.25 4.50
N SER A 320 -20.68 -2.00 4.31
CA SER A 320 -21.99 -1.51 4.72
C SER A 320 -23.08 -1.69 3.65
N LYS A 321 -22.73 -2.25 2.46
CA LYS A 321 -23.64 -2.51 1.35
C LYS A 321 -24.16 -3.95 1.30
#